data_e52104e4f6b6d43148741d5fa4c33270
#
_entry.id   e52104e4f6b6d43148741d5fa4c33270
#
_cell.length_a   1.000
_cell.length_b   1.000
_cell.length_c   1.000
_cell.angle_alpha   90.00
_cell.angle_beta   90.00
_cell.angle_gamma   90.00
#
_symmetry.space_group_name_H-M   'P 1'
#
loop_
_entity.id
_entity.type
_entity.pdbx_description
1 polymer ?
#
loop_
_entity_poly.entity_id
_entity_poly.type
_entity_poly.pdbx_seq_one_letter_code
_entity_poly.pdbx_strand_id
1 'polypeptide(L)'
;MHIQRLPQDTINRIAAGEVVERPASAVKELVENAIDAGARQIDIRADLGGLSRILIEDNGSGMGAEDLELAIERHATSKLKPQADGTWDLLHIKTLGFRGEALPSMGSVARLNITSRPRDGEALNIRVDGGAISPIRPAAFGGDHGTRIELTDLFYATPARLKFMKSERSENMAIAEEVKRQAMAHENVGFSLELDGKKQLKLYAEQAGFEGRLKRLSALLGADFSDNALLIDQAREGVRLTGYAGLPTFSRGNAAHQYLFVNNRPVRDKLLTGALRAAYADFLARDRHPLAALFVEIDPEDLDVNVHPAKTEVRFRDPNLVRGLIIGALKHALASAGHRAATTVAHTALSGFRTDVQPLLGLNRPYNPVSASQIAAVRPYMAPYMPGEVPFSPTARVEAIPAHFDDYQGVAESYAPDVMEAPLDRPVPYAPTQAEAFPLGAARAQIHETYVIAQTADGLVIVDQHAAHERLVYEQMKVAMATGNVQSQSLLIPEIVDLEREEVSRLMARREDLLIMGLGVEAFGPTSVLVRDIPTLLGDCDIGGLVRDLVDDLTEHGELLALKERMAEICGDHACRHSVRSGRRLTADEMNALLRQMEATPHSGQCNHGRPTYVELKLKDIEKLFGRR
;
A
#
# COMPACT_ATOMS: atom_id res chain seq x y z
N MET A 1 26.29 -48.24 -13.21
CA MET A 1 24.81 -48.03 -13.23
C MET A 1 24.35 -48.08 -14.67
N HIS A 2 23.29 -48.80 -14.97
CA HIS A 2 22.73 -48.84 -16.32
C HIS A 2 21.51 -47.92 -16.40
N ILE A 3 21.37 -47.19 -17.52
CA ILE A 3 20.21 -46.35 -17.81
C ILE A 3 19.02 -47.28 -18.07
N GLN A 4 17.90 -47.03 -17.38
CA GLN A 4 16.63 -47.77 -17.53
C GLN A 4 15.48 -46.84 -17.86
N ARG A 5 14.54 -47.33 -18.67
CA ARG A 5 13.31 -46.59 -18.94
C ARG A 5 12.37 -46.74 -17.75
N LEU A 6 11.90 -45.61 -17.20
CA LEU A 6 10.92 -45.60 -16.12
C LEU A 6 9.52 -46.04 -16.62
N PRO A 7 8.74 -46.73 -15.77
CA PRO A 7 7.32 -46.97 -16.04
C PRO A 7 6.57 -45.65 -16.17
N GLN A 8 5.51 -45.65 -17.00
CA GLN A 8 4.73 -44.45 -17.32
C GLN A 8 4.14 -43.79 -16.07
N ASP A 9 3.63 -44.58 -15.13
CA ASP A 9 3.08 -44.08 -13.85
C ASP A 9 4.13 -43.35 -13.01
N THR A 10 5.37 -43.82 -13.04
CA THR A 10 6.48 -43.16 -12.34
C THR A 10 6.83 -41.83 -13.02
N ILE A 11 6.88 -41.80 -14.35
CA ILE A 11 7.10 -40.58 -15.13
C ILE A 11 6.00 -39.57 -14.81
N ASN A 12 4.74 -40.03 -14.78
CA ASN A 12 3.58 -39.20 -14.49
C ASN A 12 3.64 -38.56 -13.09
N ARG A 13 4.07 -39.33 -12.07
CA ARG A 13 4.23 -38.84 -10.69
C ARG A 13 5.39 -37.85 -10.54
N ILE A 14 6.51 -38.07 -11.25
CA ILE A 14 7.65 -37.16 -11.26
C ILE A 14 7.23 -35.80 -11.87
N ALA A 15 6.63 -35.83 -13.07
CA ALA A 15 6.20 -34.62 -13.76
C ALA A 15 5.05 -33.91 -13.03
N ALA A 16 4.13 -34.66 -12.38
CA ALA A 16 3.12 -34.05 -11.52
C ALA A 16 3.72 -33.24 -10.38
N GLY A 17 4.92 -33.61 -9.96
CA GLY A 17 5.69 -32.88 -8.97
C GLY A 17 6.09 -31.47 -9.37
N GLU A 18 6.24 -31.21 -10.65
CA GLU A 18 6.60 -29.90 -11.19
C GLU A 18 5.35 -29.02 -11.44
N VAL A 19 4.20 -29.65 -11.70
CA VAL A 19 2.94 -28.95 -11.99
C VAL A 19 2.15 -28.66 -10.72
N VAL A 20 2.07 -29.64 -9.81
CA VAL A 20 1.32 -29.53 -8.55
C VAL A 20 2.29 -29.60 -7.37
N GLU A 21 2.87 -28.47 -7.01
CA GLU A 21 3.80 -28.38 -5.87
C GLU A 21 3.08 -28.42 -4.52
N ARG A 22 1.90 -27.81 -4.44
CA ARG A 22 1.09 -27.64 -3.23
C ARG A 22 -0.40 -27.49 -3.58
N PRO A 23 -1.33 -27.58 -2.60
CA PRO A 23 -2.78 -27.42 -2.85
C PRO A 23 -3.15 -26.12 -3.59
N ALA A 24 -2.54 -25.00 -3.23
CA ALA A 24 -2.77 -23.72 -3.90
C ALA A 24 -2.42 -23.75 -5.40
N SER A 25 -1.41 -24.55 -5.82
CA SER A 25 -1.06 -24.70 -7.24
C SER A 25 -2.15 -25.47 -7.99
N ALA A 26 -2.75 -26.51 -7.37
CA ALA A 26 -3.89 -27.22 -7.95
C ALA A 26 -5.10 -26.28 -8.12
N VAL A 27 -5.43 -25.51 -7.07
CA VAL A 27 -6.52 -24.53 -7.13
C VAL A 27 -6.28 -23.52 -8.24
N LYS A 28 -5.06 -23.00 -8.39
CA LYS A 28 -4.69 -22.06 -9.46
C LYS A 28 -4.99 -22.63 -10.84
N GLU A 29 -4.44 -23.81 -11.17
CA GLU A 29 -4.61 -24.42 -12.50
C GLU A 29 -6.08 -24.74 -12.79
N LEU A 30 -6.86 -25.17 -11.80
CA LEU A 30 -8.28 -25.46 -11.96
C LEU A 30 -9.12 -24.20 -12.16
N VAL A 31 -8.81 -23.13 -11.44
CA VAL A 31 -9.45 -21.82 -11.60
C VAL A 31 -9.11 -21.22 -12.97
N GLU A 32 -7.84 -21.30 -13.40
CA GLU A 32 -7.43 -20.88 -14.75
C GLU A 32 -8.19 -21.66 -15.84
N ASN A 33 -8.40 -22.97 -15.65
CA ASN A 33 -9.18 -23.77 -16.58
C ASN A 33 -10.65 -23.34 -16.64
N ALA A 34 -11.26 -23.03 -15.49
CA ALA A 34 -12.64 -22.54 -15.42
C ALA A 34 -12.79 -21.17 -16.13
N ILE A 35 -11.81 -20.25 -15.93
CA ILE A 35 -11.79 -18.96 -16.61
C ILE A 35 -11.65 -19.15 -18.13
N ASP A 36 -10.71 -20.00 -18.59
CA ASP A 36 -10.51 -20.33 -20.00
C ASP A 36 -11.75 -20.99 -20.63
N ALA A 37 -12.55 -21.73 -19.83
CA ALA A 37 -13.84 -22.29 -20.26
C ALA A 37 -14.97 -21.24 -20.33
N GLY A 38 -14.68 -19.97 -20.04
CA GLY A 38 -15.63 -18.87 -20.10
C GLY A 38 -16.61 -18.84 -18.93
N ALA A 39 -16.23 -19.39 -17.78
CA ALA A 39 -17.04 -19.33 -16.57
C ALA A 39 -17.30 -17.89 -16.11
N ARG A 40 -18.51 -17.64 -15.61
CA ARG A 40 -18.91 -16.39 -14.98
C ARG A 40 -19.09 -16.51 -13.47
N GLN A 41 -19.13 -17.74 -12.97
CA GLN A 41 -19.16 -18.05 -11.55
C GLN A 41 -18.26 -19.24 -11.28
N ILE A 42 -17.40 -19.13 -10.27
CA ILE A 42 -16.48 -20.17 -9.84
C ILE A 42 -16.62 -20.32 -8.32
N ASP A 43 -17.04 -21.50 -7.88
CA ASP A 43 -17.21 -21.83 -6.47
C ASP A 43 -16.13 -22.82 -6.04
N ILE A 44 -15.36 -22.43 -5.01
CA ILE A 44 -14.17 -23.14 -4.54
C ILE A 44 -14.38 -23.54 -3.10
N ARG A 45 -14.14 -24.84 -2.79
CA ARG A 45 -14.13 -25.35 -1.41
C ARG A 45 -12.87 -26.18 -1.19
N ALA A 46 -12.24 -26.01 -0.04
CA ALA A 46 -11.09 -26.79 0.35
C ALA A 46 -11.15 -27.15 1.84
N ASP A 47 -10.76 -28.38 2.15
CA ASP A 47 -10.78 -28.93 3.50
C ASP A 47 -9.36 -29.39 3.88
N LEU A 48 -8.98 -29.18 5.15
CA LEU A 48 -7.65 -29.51 5.71
C LEU A 48 -6.48 -28.93 4.87
N GLY A 49 -6.58 -27.61 4.54
CA GLY A 49 -5.57 -26.97 3.71
C GLY A 49 -5.55 -27.44 2.26
N GLY A 50 -6.65 -28.08 1.77
CA GLY A 50 -6.76 -28.65 0.44
C GLY A 50 -6.09 -30.03 0.29
N LEU A 51 -5.60 -30.63 1.35
CA LEU A 51 -5.00 -31.97 1.32
C LEU A 51 -6.06 -33.07 1.32
N SER A 52 -7.11 -32.90 2.12
CA SER A 52 -8.22 -33.85 2.18
C SER A 52 -9.15 -33.70 0.98
N ARG A 53 -9.53 -32.45 0.64
CA ARG A 53 -10.45 -32.18 -0.45
C ARG A 53 -10.22 -30.80 -1.05
N ILE A 54 -10.27 -30.72 -2.38
CA ILE A 54 -10.44 -29.50 -3.16
C ILE A 54 -11.62 -29.73 -4.11
N LEU A 55 -12.63 -28.88 -4.05
CA LEU A 55 -13.79 -28.92 -4.93
C LEU A 55 -13.90 -27.57 -5.65
N ILE A 56 -13.90 -27.62 -6.97
CA ILE A 56 -14.14 -26.44 -7.80
C ILE A 56 -15.30 -26.73 -8.74
N GLU A 57 -16.27 -25.84 -8.73
CA GLU A 57 -17.45 -25.89 -9.58
C GLU A 57 -17.55 -24.59 -10.36
N ASP A 58 -17.70 -24.69 -11.67
CA ASP A 58 -17.83 -23.57 -12.59
C ASP A 58 -19.06 -23.72 -13.49
N ASN A 59 -19.50 -22.61 -14.06
CA ASN A 59 -20.56 -22.55 -15.05
C ASN A 59 -20.03 -22.21 -16.46
N GLY A 60 -18.85 -22.72 -16.80
CA GLY A 60 -18.24 -22.57 -18.12
C GLY A 60 -18.91 -23.43 -19.20
N SER A 61 -18.23 -23.61 -20.33
CA SER A 61 -18.77 -24.36 -21.50
C SER A 61 -19.13 -25.82 -21.20
N GLY A 62 -18.47 -26.43 -20.20
CA GLY A 62 -18.51 -27.86 -19.98
C GLY A 62 -17.78 -28.68 -21.05
N MET A 63 -17.73 -30.00 -20.88
CA MET A 63 -17.04 -30.96 -21.74
C MET A 63 -17.96 -32.10 -22.10
N GLY A 64 -17.95 -32.54 -23.36
CA GLY A 64 -18.61 -33.76 -23.84
C GLY A 64 -17.77 -35.01 -23.55
N ALA A 65 -18.21 -36.18 -24.01
CA ALA A 65 -17.53 -37.45 -23.77
C ALA A 65 -16.11 -37.48 -24.32
N GLU A 66 -15.92 -37.08 -25.57
CA GLU A 66 -14.60 -37.04 -26.23
C GLU A 66 -13.63 -36.07 -25.54
N ASP A 67 -14.12 -34.87 -25.17
CA ASP A 67 -13.31 -33.88 -24.46
C ASP A 67 -12.92 -34.37 -23.04
N LEU A 68 -13.82 -35.11 -22.34
CA LEU A 68 -13.53 -35.67 -21.02
C LEU A 68 -12.44 -36.75 -21.08
N GLU A 69 -12.45 -37.60 -22.11
CA GLU A 69 -11.39 -38.59 -22.33
C GLU A 69 -10.03 -37.90 -22.60
N LEU A 70 -10.02 -36.89 -23.49
CA LEU A 70 -8.83 -36.15 -23.84
C LEU A 70 -8.32 -35.27 -22.69
N ALA A 71 -9.20 -34.72 -21.85
CA ALA A 71 -8.82 -33.84 -20.75
C ALA A 71 -7.91 -34.48 -19.70
N ILE A 72 -7.94 -35.82 -19.58
CA ILE A 72 -7.09 -36.58 -18.67
C ILE A 72 -5.85 -37.20 -19.38
N GLU A 73 -5.71 -36.98 -20.68
CA GLU A 73 -4.52 -37.36 -21.43
C GLU A 73 -3.45 -36.26 -21.38
N ARG A 74 -2.19 -36.68 -21.33
CA ARG A 74 -1.07 -35.71 -21.37
C ARG A 74 -0.89 -35.13 -22.75
N HIS A 75 -0.58 -33.82 -22.75
CA HIS A 75 -0.32 -33.06 -23.97
C HIS A 75 -1.57 -32.91 -24.85
N ALA A 76 -2.76 -33.21 -24.35
CA ALA A 76 -4.02 -32.90 -25.00
C ALA A 76 -4.52 -31.53 -24.51
N THR A 77 -4.78 -30.62 -25.43
CA THR A 77 -5.23 -29.26 -25.11
C THR A 77 -6.11 -28.68 -26.22
N SER A 78 -7.20 -28.03 -25.84
CA SER A 78 -8.05 -27.24 -26.72
C SER A 78 -7.55 -25.80 -26.93
N LYS A 79 -6.48 -25.41 -26.22
CA LYS A 79 -6.06 -24.01 -26.06
C LYS A 79 -5.00 -23.56 -27.06
N LEU A 80 -4.37 -24.49 -27.75
CA LEU A 80 -3.46 -24.23 -28.86
C LEU A 80 -4.17 -24.54 -30.17
N LYS A 81 -3.83 -23.81 -31.23
CA LYS A 81 -4.39 -24.01 -32.55
C LYS A 81 -3.29 -24.46 -33.54
N PRO A 82 -3.56 -25.47 -34.38
CA PRO A 82 -2.65 -25.83 -35.43
C PRO A 82 -2.61 -24.69 -36.48
N GLN A 83 -1.41 -24.38 -36.98
CA GLN A 83 -1.19 -23.45 -38.08
C GLN A 83 -1.41 -24.17 -39.44
N ALA A 84 -1.49 -23.39 -40.52
CA ALA A 84 -1.72 -23.93 -41.84
C ALA A 84 -0.58 -24.85 -42.37
N ASP A 85 0.62 -24.72 -41.79
CA ASP A 85 1.79 -25.55 -42.09
C ASP A 85 1.90 -26.82 -41.22
N GLY A 86 0.91 -27.07 -40.35
CA GLY A 86 0.88 -28.22 -39.45
C GLY A 86 1.69 -28.02 -38.16
N THR A 87 2.30 -26.87 -37.94
CA THR A 87 2.95 -26.50 -36.65
C THR A 87 1.91 -25.98 -35.66
N TRP A 88 2.26 -25.96 -34.39
CA TRP A 88 1.41 -25.41 -33.36
C TRP A 88 1.87 -24.00 -32.96
N ASP A 89 0.90 -23.08 -32.82
CA ASP A 89 1.19 -21.69 -32.48
C ASP A 89 1.52 -21.57 -30.97
N LEU A 90 2.81 -21.45 -30.67
CA LEU A 90 3.33 -21.25 -29.33
C LEU A 90 3.66 -19.77 -29.02
N LEU A 91 3.53 -18.89 -30.03
CA LEU A 91 3.82 -17.46 -29.88
C LEU A 91 2.59 -16.68 -29.42
N HIS A 92 1.39 -17.04 -29.93
CA HIS A 92 0.16 -16.30 -29.62
C HIS A 92 -0.70 -16.99 -28.57
N ILE A 93 -0.13 -17.29 -27.40
CA ILE A 93 -0.84 -17.93 -26.30
C ILE A 93 -1.73 -16.88 -25.60
N LYS A 94 -3.04 -16.92 -25.87
CA LYS A 94 -4.04 -16.02 -25.26
C LYS A 94 -4.74 -16.58 -24.03
N THR A 95 -4.64 -17.89 -23.78
CA THR A 95 -5.26 -18.59 -22.66
C THR A 95 -4.33 -18.66 -21.46
N LEU A 96 -4.90 -18.81 -20.26
CA LEU A 96 -4.12 -18.95 -19.02
C LEU A 96 -3.40 -20.32 -18.96
N GLY A 97 -4.07 -21.40 -19.38
CA GLY A 97 -3.47 -22.73 -19.56
C GLY A 97 -3.12 -23.01 -21.02
N PHE A 98 -2.14 -23.89 -21.29
CA PHE A 98 -1.79 -24.31 -22.66
C PHE A 98 -1.06 -25.64 -22.77
N ARG A 99 -0.48 -26.18 -21.67
CA ARG A 99 0.38 -27.37 -21.70
C ARG A 99 -0.36 -28.71 -21.77
N GLY A 100 -1.65 -28.76 -21.39
CA GLY A 100 -2.42 -30.02 -21.35
C GLY A 100 -1.88 -31.03 -20.31
N GLU A 101 -1.37 -30.56 -19.18
CA GLU A 101 -0.72 -31.42 -18.18
C GLU A 101 -1.35 -31.35 -16.78
N ALA A 102 -2.21 -30.34 -16.51
CA ALA A 102 -2.71 -30.09 -15.16
C ALA A 102 -3.59 -31.23 -14.62
N LEU A 103 -4.67 -31.60 -15.35
CA LEU A 103 -5.59 -32.65 -14.94
C LEU A 103 -4.93 -34.05 -14.88
N PRO A 104 -4.15 -34.47 -15.91
CA PRO A 104 -3.42 -35.76 -15.83
C PRO A 104 -2.44 -35.79 -14.64
N SER A 105 -1.76 -34.70 -14.36
CA SER A 105 -0.84 -34.60 -13.22
C SER A 105 -1.57 -34.72 -11.89
N MET A 106 -2.69 -34.02 -11.72
CA MET A 106 -3.53 -34.13 -10.52
C MET A 106 -4.06 -35.55 -10.33
N GLY A 107 -4.58 -36.20 -11.39
CA GLY A 107 -5.07 -37.56 -11.36
C GLY A 107 -4.00 -38.61 -11.04
N SER A 108 -2.71 -38.32 -11.31
CA SER A 108 -1.61 -39.22 -10.98
C SER A 108 -1.18 -39.19 -9.51
N VAL A 109 -1.47 -38.11 -8.77
CA VAL A 109 -1.05 -37.91 -7.37
C VAL A 109 -2.20 -37.83 -6.38
N ALA A 110 -3.44 -37.73 -6.85
CA ALA A 110 -4.67 -37.61 -6.06
C ALA A 110 -5.77 -38.51 -6.63
N ARG A 111 -6.92 -38.54 -5.95
CA ARG A 111 -8.15 -39.06 -6.51
C ARG A 111 -8.90 -37.92 -7.16
N LEU A 112 -8.96 -37.92 -8.49
CA LEU A 112 -9.60 -36.91 -9.31
C LEU A 112 -10.96 -37.40 -9.77
N ASN A 113 -12.01 -36.60 -9.56
CA ASN A 113 -13.35 -36.84 -10.00
C ASN A 113 -13.84 -35.63 -10.80
N ILE A 114 -14.16 -35.82 -12.09
CA ILE A 114 -14.62 -34.76 -12.99
C ILE A 114 -16.06 -35.09 -13.41
N THR A 115 -16.97 -34.18 -13.13
CA THR A 115 -18.35 -34.22 -13.63
C THR A 115 -18.56 -32.98 -14.49
N SER A 116 -18.93 -33.17 -15.75
CA SER A 116 -19.10 -32.06 -16.67
C SER A 116 -20.36 -32.20 -17.52
N ARG A 117 -20.97 -31.05 -17.81
CA ARG A 117 -22.17 -30.96 -18.65
C ARG A 117 -21.98 -29.84 -19.67
N PRO A 118 -21.90 -30.13 -20.97
CA PRO A 118 -21.94 -29.10 -22.00
C PRO A 118 -23.39 -28.54 -22.13
N ARG A 119 -23.51 -27.32 -22.72
CA ARG A 119 -24.82 -26.63 -22.82
C ARG A 119 -25.94 -27.44 -23.41
N ASP A 120 -25.64 -28.20 -24.46
CA ASP A 120 -26.63 -28.96 -25.22
C ASP A 120 -26.47 -30.50 -25.04
N GLY A 121 -25.89 -30.93 -23.89
CA GLY A 121 -25.56 -32.33 -23.67
C GLY A 121 -25.92 -32.84 -22.28
N GLU A 122 -25.72 -34.15 -22.11
CA GLU A 122 -25.90 -34.83 -20.85
C GLU A 122 -24.70 -34.63 -19.93
N ALA A 123 -24.95 -34.70 -18.63
CA ALA A 123 -23.89 -34.67 -17.64
C ALA A 123 -23.16 -36.02 -17.56
N LEU A 124 -21.85 -35.98 -17.68
CA LEU A 124 -20.95 -37.13 -17.69
C LEU A 124 -19.93 -37.03 -16.58
N ASN A 125 -19.46 -38.19 -16.12
CA ASN A 125 -18.45 -38.29 -15.06
C ASN A 125 -17.32 -39.24 -15.46
N ILE A 126 -16.09 -38.83 -15.12
CA ILE A 126 -14.89 -39.66 -15.23
C ILE A 126 -14.09 -39.57 -13.91
N ARG A 127 -13.47 -40.67 -13.52
CA ARG A 127 -12.60 -40.71 -12.31
C ARG A 127 -11.22 -41.21 -12.66
N VAL A 128 -10.24 -40.63 -11.99
CA VAL A 128 -8.83 -41.05 -12.07
C VAL A 128 -8.31 -41.26 -10.65
N ASP A 129 -7.83 -42.47 -10.34
CA ASP A 129 -7.30 -42.81 -9.01
C ASP A 129 -5.84 -43.24 -9.14
N GLY A 130 -4.92 -42.32 -8.76
CA GLY A 130 -3.48 -42.55 -8.84
C GLY A 130 -2.97 -42.91 -10.24
N GLY A 131 -3.66 -42.44 -11.29
CA GLY A 131 -3.38 -42.72 -12.70
C GLY A 131 -4.31 -43.79 -13.32
N ALA A 132 -5.08 -44.54 -12.52
CA ALA A 132 -6.06 -45.51 -13.06
C ALA A 132 -7.37 -44.80 -13.47
N ILE A 133 -7.73 -44.89 -14.75
CA ILE A 133 -8.87 -44.20 -15.36
C ILE A 133 -10.09 -45.10 -15.34
N SER A 134 -11.23 -44.57 -14.88
CA SER A 134 -12.51 -45.28 -14.95
C SER A 134 -13.26 -44.98 -16.26
N PRO A 135 -14.15 -45.87 -16.73
CA PRO A 135 -15.02 -45.55 -17.87
C PRO A 135 -15.92 -44.36 -17.57
N ILE A 136 -16.22 -43.55 -18.60
CA ILE A 136 -17.21 -42.49 -18.54
C ILE A 136 -18.57 -43.03 -18.21
N ARG A 137 -19.32 -42.34 -17.33
CA ARG A 137 -20.68 -42.72 -16.88
C ARG A 137 -21.58 -41.48 -16.86
N PRO A 138 -22.88 -41.63 -17.14
CA PRO A 138 -23.86 -40.59 -16.87
C PRO A 138 -23.82 -40.16 -15.40
N ALA A 139 -24.01 -38.87 -15.13
CA ALA A 139 -23.97 -38.30 -13.78
C ALA A 139 -25.06 -37.24 -13.60
N ALA A 140 -25.32 -36.85 -12.36
CA ALA A 140 -26.12 -35.67 -12.05
C ALA A 140 -25.21 -34.42 -11.97
N PHE A 141 -25.67 -33.30 -12.52
CA PHE A 141 -25.06 -32.01 -12.44
C PHE A 141 -26.07 -30.95 -11.99
N GLY A 142 -25.72 -30.13 -10.99
CA GLY A 142 -26.66 -29.21 -10.35
C GLY A 142 -26.96 -27.93 -11.14
N GLY A 143 -26.20 -27.63 -12.20
CA GLY A 143 -26.35 -26.45 -13.05
C GLY A 143 -26.85 -26.81 -14.46
N ASP A 144 -27.12 -25.79 -15.28
CA ASP A 144 -27.48 -25.96 -16.68
C ASP A 144 -26.30 -26.49 -17.52
N HIS A 145 -25.10 -25.99 -17.26
CA HIS A 145 -23.86 -26.42 -17.88
C HIS A 145 -22.67 -26.06 -16.97
N GLY A 146 -21.49 -26.59 -17.25
CA GLY A 146 -20.26 -26.30 -16.53
C GLY A 146 -19.48 -27.55 -16.13
N THR A 147 -18.52 -27.38 -15.23
CA THR A 147 -17.67 -28.47 -14.76
C THR A 147 -17.54 -28.44 -13.24
N ARG A 148 -17.60 -29.63 -12.63
CA ARG A 148 -17.28 -29.86 -11.22
C ARG A 148 -16.09 -30.78 -11.14
N ILE A 149 -15.01 -30.29 -10.54
CA ILE A 149 -13.76 -31.04 -10.32
C ILE A 149 -13.56 -31.20 -8.82
N GLU A 150 -13.42 -32.44 -8.39
CA GLU A 150 -13.14 -32.80 -7.01
C GLU A 150 -11.83 -33.59 -6.94
N LEU A 151 -10.90 -33.09 -6.17
CA LEU A 151 -9.65 -33.74 -5.80
C LEU A 151 -9.73 -34.16 -4.34
N THR A 152 -9.51 -35.43 -4.06
CA THR A 152 -9.43 -35.94 -2.69
C THR A 152 -8.09 -36.63 -2.45
N ASP A 153 -7.66 -36.61 -1.19
CA ASP A 153 -6.41 -37.24 -0.73
C ASP A 153 -5.19 -36.79 -1.55
N LEU A 154 -4.99 -35.50 -1.71
CA LEU A 154 -3.91 -34.93 -2.50
C LEU A 154 -2.55 -35.44 -1.98
N PHE A 155 -1.70 -35.92 -2.89
CA PHE A 155 -0.39 -36.54 -2.65
C PHE A 155 -0.40 -37.91 -1.96
N TYR A 156 -1.54 -38.61 -1.86
CA TYR A 156 -1.56 -39.97 -1.31
C TYR A 156 -0.65 -40.94 -2.11
N ALA A 157 -0.57 -40.75 -3.44
CA ALA A 157 0.29 -41.55 -4.31
C ALA A 157 1.78 -41.11 -4.28
N THR A 158 2.08 -39.99 -3.60
CA THR A 158 3.43 -39.42 -3.44
C THR A 158 3.68 -39.02 -1.98
N PRO A 159 3.70 -39.98 -1.01
CA PRO A 159 3.71 -39.69 0.42
C PRO A 159 4.95 -38.91 0.89
N ALA A 160 6.06 -38.99 0.15
CA ALA A 160 7.24 -38.16 0.43
C ALA A 160 6.92 -36.68 0.37
N ARG A 161 6.02 -36.23 -0.52
CA ARG A 161 5.62 -34.84 -0.68
C ARG A 161 4.80 -34.30 0.49
N LEU A 162 3.97 -35.14 1.10
CA LEU A 162 3.21 -34.76 2.30
C LEU A 162 4.10 -34.27 3.44
N LYS A 163 5.33 -34.78 3.53
CA LYS A 163 6.30 -34.36 4.56
C LYS A 163 6.79 -32.91 4.37
N PHE A 164 6.65 -32.35 3.19
CA PHE A 164 7.05 -30.97 2.87
C PHE A 164 5.89 -29.99 2.91
N MET A 165 4.66 -30.44 3.17
CA MET A 165 3.51 -29.55 3.31
C MET A 165 3.61 -28.74 4.59
N LYS A 166 3.19 -27.48 4.50
CA LYS A 166 3.12 -26.58 5.64
C LYS A 166 1.90 -26.92 6.51
N SER A 167 1.72 -26.17 7.59
CA SER A 167 0.50 -26.31 8.39
C SER A 167 -0.75 -26.01 7.57
N GLU A 168 -1.86 -26.65 7.92
CA GLU A 168 -3.17 -26.44 7.32
C GLU A 168 -3.53 -24.96 7.19
N ARG A 169 -3.31 -24.17 8.26
CA ARG A 169 -3.51 -22.72 8.23
C ARG A 169 -2.68 -22.03 7.15
N SER A 170 -1.42 -22.44 6.97
CA SER A 170 -0.53 -21.87 5.95
C SER A 170 -0.97 -22.24 4.54
N GLU A 171 -1.47 -23.47 4.32
CA GLU A 171 -1.98 -23.91 3.03
C GLU A 171 -3.32 -23.20 2.72
N ASN A 172 -4.21 -23.05 3.70
CA ASN A 172 -5.44 -22.26 3.56
C ASN A 172 -5.17 -20.80 3.19
N MET A 173 -4.17 -20.17 3.82
CA MET A 173 -3.75 -18.81 3.46
C MET A 173 -3.22 -18.73 2.03
N ALA A 174 -2.47 -19.74 1.57
CA ALA A 174 -1.96 -19.77 0.22
C ALA A 174 -3.07 -19.95 -0.83
N ILE A 175 -4.05 -20.81 -0.55
CA ILE A 175 -5.26 -20.98 -1.40
C ILE A 175 -6.03 -19.66 -1.48
N ALA A 176 -6.28 -19.02 -0.34
CA ALA A 176 -7.01 -17.75 -0.30
C ALA A 176 -6.29 -16.64 -1.09
N GLU A 177 -4.97 -16.55 -0.96
CA GLU A 177 -4.16 -15.57 -1.69
C GLU A 177 -4.19 -15.82 -3.21
N GLU A 178 -4.13 -17.08 -3.63
CA GLU A 178 -4.20 -17.42 -5.06
C GLU A 178 -5.58 -17.09 -5.65
N VAL A 179 -6.66 -17.44 -4.96
CA VAL A 179 -8.03 -17.10 -5.39
C VAL A 179 -8.22 -15.58 -5.46
N LYS A 180 -7.68 -14.81 -4.50
CA LYS A 180 -7.71 -13.34 -4.54
C LYS A 180 -7.01 -12.79 -5.78
N ARG A 181 -5.84 -13.32 -6.14
CA ARG A 181 -5.08 -12.89 -7.33
C ARG A 181 -5.87 -13.14 -8.60
N GLN A 182 -6.45 -14.32 -8.75
CA GLN A 182 -7.29 -14.65 -9.90
C GLN A 182 -8.54 -13.75 -9.95
N ALA A 183 -9.17 -13.50 -8.81
CA ALA A 183 -10.34 -12.63 -8.72
C ALA A 183 -10.04 -11.16 -9.04
N MET A 184 -8.82 -10.67 -8.75
CA MET A 184 -8.38 -9.32 -9.13
C MET A 184 -8.16 -9.19 -10.64
N ALA A 185 -7.66 -10.25 -11.28
CA ALA A 185 -7.40 -10.26 -12.72
C ALA A 185 -8.68 -10.38 -13.55
N HIS A 186 -9.76 -10.90 -12.97
CA HIS A 186 -11.00 -11.23 -13.68
C HIS A 186 -12.22 -10.65 -12.95
N GLU A 187 -12.37 -9.32 -12.99
CA GLU A 187 -13.48 -8.60 -12.34
C GLU A 187 -14.86 -9.03 -12.83
N ASN A 188 -14.96 -9.51 -14.07
CA ASN A 188 -16.21 -9.96 -14.69
C ASN A 188 -16.64 -11.40 -14.30
N VAL A 189 -15.86 -12.08 -13.45
CA VAL A 189 -16.16 -13.42 -12.94
C VAL A 189 -16.52 -13.33 -11.45
N GLY A 190 -17.59 -14.02 -11.02
CA GLY A 190 -17.95 -14.20 -9.63
C GLY A 190 -17.09 -15.30 -8.99
N PHE A 191 -16.69 -15.11 -7.73
CA PHE A 191 -15.90 -16.08 -6.98
C PHE A 191 -16.50 -16.32 -5.61
N SER A 192 -16.57 -17.57 -5.18
CA SER A 192 -16.77 -17.90 -3.78
C SER A 192 -15.66 -18.84 -3.28
N LEU A 193 -15.23 -18.64 -2.04
CA LEU A 193 -14.24 -19.48 -1.38
C LEU A 193 -14.72 -19.88 0.00
N GLU A 194 -14.75 -21.18 0.24
CA GLU A 194 -15.04 -21.80 1.53
C GLU A 194 -13.85 -22.66 1.94
N LEU A 195 -13.31 -22.44 3.13
CA LEU A 195 -12.21 -23.20 3.72
C LEU A 195 -12.67 -23.80 5.05
N ASP A 196 -12.56 -25.12 5.16
CA ASP A 196 -12.95 -25.87 6.37
C ASP A 196 -14.39 -25.54 6.83
N GLY A 197 -15.33 -25.49 5.88
CA GLY A 197 -16.74 -25.16 6.13
C GLY A 197 -17.01 -23.69 6.44
N LYS A 198 -15.98 -22.81 6.41
CA LYS A 198 -16.13 -21.37 6.67
C LYS A 198 -16.01 -20.57 5.39
N LYS A 199 -17.01 -19.76 5.10
CA LYS A 199 -16.96 -18.81 3.97
C LYS A 199 -15.89 -17.75 4.22
N GLN A 200 -14.91 -17.67 3.31
CA GLN A 200 -13.80 -16.70 3.35
C GLN A 200 -14.01 -15.55 2.38
N LEU A 201 -14.62 -15.84 1.22
CA LEU A 201 -14.77 -14.86 0.16
C LEU A 201 -16.09 -15.10 -0.59
N LYS A 202 -16.75 -13.99 -0.95
CA LYS A 202 -17.88 -14.01 -1.89
C LYS A 202 -17.84 -12.74 -2.71
N LEU A 203 -17.54 -12.87 -3.99
CA LEU A 203 -17.42 -11.76 -4.94
C LEU A 203 -18.41 -11.99 -6.08
N TYR A 204 -19.17 -10.97 -6.40
CA TYR A 204 -20.05 -10.99 -7.56
C TYR A 204 -19.28 -10.53 -8.80
N ALA A 205 -19.74 -10.95 -9.97
CA ALA A 205 -19.21 -10.43 -11.22
C ALA A 205 -19.47 -8.92 -11.33
N GLU A 206 -18.46 -8.15 -11.67
CA GLU A 206 -18.54 -6.71 -11.88
C GLU A 206 -18.53 -6.42 -13.39
N GLN A 207 -18.95 -5.24 -13.78
CA GLN A 207 -18.80 -4.80 -15.16
C GLN A 207 -17.32 -4.63 -15.50
N ALA A 208 -16.93 -5.07 -16.71
CA ALA A 208 -15.57 -4.86 -17.18
C ALA A 208 -15.24 -3.36 -17.29
N GLY A 209 -14.02 -2.98 -16.91
CA GLY A 209 -13.52 -1.62 -16.98
C GLY A 209 -13.06 -1.06 -15.64
N PHE A 210 -12.64 0.18 -15.65
CA PHE A 210 -11.99 0.80 -14.47
C PHE A 210 -12.88 0.79 -13.23
N GLU A 211 -14.15 1.14 -13.35
CA GLU A 211 -15.05 1.21 -12.20
C GLU A 211 -15.30 -0.17 -11.58
N GLY A 212 -15.58 -1.19 -12.40
CA GLY A 212 -15.77 -2.56 -11.90
C GLY A 212 -14.48 -3.12 -11.30
N ARG A 213 -13.33 -2.84 -11.93
CA ARG A 213 -12.01 -3.20 -11.38
C ARG A 213 -11.77 -2.55 -10.02
N LEU A 214 -12.06 -1.25 -9.87
CA LEU A 214 -11.94 -0.56 -8.58
C LEU A 214 -12.83 -1.18 -7.51
N LYS A 215 -14.09 -1.49 -7.82
CA LYS A 215 -15.01 -2.17 -6.90
C LYS A 215 -14.47 -3.53 -6.47
N ARG A 216 -13.96 -4.33 -7.43
CA ARG A 216 -13.36 -5.63 -7.16
C ARG A 216 -12.13 -5.50 -6.25
N LEU A 217 -11.23 -4.56 -6.54
CA LEU A 217 -10.02 -4.30 -5.75
C LEU A 217 -10.40 -3.83 -4.34
N SER A 218 -11.36 -2.93 -4.19
CA SER A 218 -11.82 -2.43 -2.89
C SER A 218 -12.45 -3.54 -2.04
N ALA A 219 -13.19 -4.46 -2.65
CA ALA A 219 -13.74 -5.62 -1.95
C ALA A 219 -12.64 -6.56 -1.41
N LEU A 220 -11.47 -6.61 -2.04
CA LEU A 220 -10.36 -7.50 -1.68
C LEU A 220 -9.29 -6.83 -0.81
N LEU A 221 -9.01 -5.53 -1.02
CA LEU A 221 -7.96 -4.78 -0.33
C LEU A 221 -8.48 -3.94 0.84
N GLY A 222 -9.80 -3.80 0.94
CA GLY A 222 -10.49 -3.00 1.94
C GLY A 222 -11.20 -1.80 1.33
N ALA A 223 -12.31 -1.37 1.96
CA ALA A 223 -13.14 -0.27 1.48
C ALA A 223 -12.36 1.04 1.33
N ASP A 224 -11.40 1.28 2.21
CA ASP A 224 -10.57 2.49 2.18
C ASP A 224 -9.67 2.57 0.93
N PHE A 225 -9.49 1.46 0.21
CA PHE A 225 -8.64 1.45 -0.99
C PHE A 225 -9.19 2.39 -2.07
N SER A 226 -10.51 2.42 -2.29
CA SER A 226 -11.12 3.27 -3.32
C SER A 226 -10.81 4.75 -3.12
N ASP A 227 -10.83 5.22 -1.88
CA ASP A 227 -10.64 6.62 -1.53
C ASP A 227 -9.17 7.06 -1.60
N ASN A 228 -8.26 6.10 -1.49
CA ASN A 228 -6.82 6.31 -1.43
C ASN A 228 -6.08 5.76 -2.65
N ALA A 229 -6.79 5.33 -3.68
CA ALA A 229 -6.21 4.82 -4.91
C ALA A 229 -6.14 5.88 -6.02
N LEU A 230 -5.09 5.82 -6.80
CA LEU A 230 -4.86 6.60 -8.00
C LEU A 230 -5.07 5.71 -9.21
N LEU A 231 -5.89 6.17 -10.16
CA LEU A 231 -6.06 5.49 -11.45
C LEU A 231 -4.78 5.63 -12.27
N ILE A 232 -4.32 4.53 -12.81
CA ILE A 232 -3.21 4.45 -13.76
C ILE A 232 -3.79 4.00 -15.10
N ASP A 233 -3.56 4.78 -16.15
CA ASP A 233 -3.86 4.42 -17.55
C ASP A 233 -2.89 5.15 -18.46
N GLN A 234 -1.85 4.44 -18.90
CA GLN A 234 -0.81 4.98 -19.77
C GLN A 234 -0.41 3.93 -20.81
N ALA A 235 -0.13 4.38 -22.02
CA ALA A 235 0.33 3.51 -23.10
C ALA A 235 1.58 4.09 -23.75
N ARG A 236 2.50 3.20 -24.15
CA ARG A 236 3.72 3.55 -24.87
C ARG A 236 4.18 2.39 -25.73
N GLU A 237 4.43 2.64 -27.01
CA GLU A 237 5.07 1.69 -27.95
C GLU A 237 4.44 0.28 -27.93
N GLY A 238 3.09 0.20 -27.93
CA GLY A 238 2.37 -1.09 -27.92
C GLY A 238 2.18 -1.72 -26.52
N VAL A 239 2.78 -1.16 -25.48
CA VAL A 239 2.56 -1.59 -24.09
C VAL A 239 1.58 -0.64 -23.41
N ARG A 240 0.54 -1.18 -22.77
CA ARG A 240 -0.40 -0.41 -21.95
C ARG A 240 -0.30 -0.83 -20.49
N LEU A 241 -0.23 0.14 -19.62
CA LEU A 241 -0.29 -0.02 -18.16
C LEU A 241 -1.59 0.55 -17.64
N THR A 242 -2.39 -0.28 -16.98
CA THR A 242 -3.64 0.12 -16.33
C THR A 242 -3.66 -0.33 -14.88
N GLY A 243 -4.62 0.15 -14.10
CA GLY A 243 -4.85 -0.31 -12.73
C GLY A 243 -4.91 0.81 -11.70
N TYR A 244 -4.56 0.47 -10.48
CA TYR A 244 -4.65 1.38 -9.35
C TYR A 244 -3.44 1.26 -8.44
N ALA A 245 -2.96 2.40 -7.96
CA ALA A 245 -1.85 2.51 -7.03
C ALA A 245 -2.26 3.39 -5.85
N GLY A 246 -1.94 2.98 -4.62
CA GLY A 246 -2.30 3.69 -3.41
C GLY A 246 -1.50 4.98 -3.22
N LEU A 247 -2.11 5.98 -2.59
CA LEU A 247 -1.39 7.15 -2.12
C LEU A 247 -0.22 6.70 -1.21
N PRO A 248 0.91 7.39 -1.20
CA PRO A 248 2.06 7.00 -0.35
C PRO A 248 1.72 6.94 1.14
N THR A 249 0.82 7.81 1.60
CA THR A 249 0.29 7.81 2.96
C THR A 249 -0.58 6.57 3.28
N PHE A 250 -1.04 5.84 2.24
CA PHE A 250 -1.76 4.57 2.33
C PHE A 250 -0.83 3.40 1.98
N SER A 251 0.17 3.14 2.83
CA SER A 251 1.21 2.14 2.64
C SER A 251 1.20 1.06 3.73
N ARG A 252 1.95 -0.02 3.53
CA ARG A 252 2.06 -1.15 4.47
C ARG A 252 3.52 -1.45 4.80
N GLY A 253 3.78 -2.10 5.94
CA GLY A 253 5.11 -2.54 6.35
C GLY A 253 5.64 -3.76 5.59
N ASN A 254 4.90 -4.32 4.63
CA ASN A 254 5.36 -5.43 3.80
C ASN A 254 4.83 -5.33 2.37
N ALA A 255 5.48 -6.02 1.44
CA ALA A 255 5.15 -6.03 0.02
C ALA A 255 4.00 -6.98 -0.37
N ALA A 256 3.27 -7.57 0.59
CA ALA A 256 2.24 -8.57 0.32
C ALA A 256 1.04 -8.02 -0.49
N HIS A 257 0.85 -6.71 -0.49
CA HIS A 257 -0.26 -6.04 -1.17
C HIS A 257 0.16 -5.38 -2.51
N GLN A 258 1.18 -5.92 -3.15
CA GLN A 258 1.61 -5.54 -4.49
C GLN A 258 1.20 -6.63 -5.48
N TYR A 259 0.20 -6.33 -6.28
CA TYR A 259 -0.39 -7.25 -7.25
C TYR A 259 -0.05 -6.78 -8.66
N LEU A 260 0.65 -7.64 -9.40
CA LEU A 260 1.14 -7.34 -10.74
C LEU A 260 0.60 -8.38 -11.70
N PHE A 261 0.08 -7.91 -12.83
CA PHE A 261 -0.55 -8.74 -13.84
C PHE A 261 0.03 -8.42 -15.21
N VAL A 262 0.23 -9.45 -16.03
CA VAL A 262 0.63 -9.31 -17.44
C VAL A 262 -0.35 -10.11 -18.27
N ASN A 263 -1.05 -9.45 -19.19
CA ASN A 263 -2.13 -10.04 -20.00
C ASN A 263 -3.12 -10.84 -19.15
N ASN A 264 -3.62 -10.22 -18.04
CA ASN A 264 -4.51 -10.78 -17.02
C ASN A 264 -3.96 -12.00 -16.24
N ARG A 265 -2.68 -12.32 -16.39
CA ARG A 265 -2.00 -13.37 -15.64
C ARG A 265 -1.33 -12.77 -14.40
N PRO A 266 -1.61 -13.26 -13.18
CA PRO A 266 -0.89 -12.84 -11.98
C PRO A 266 0.59 -13.24 -12.06
N VAL A 267 1.50 -12.27 -11.85
CA VAL A 267 2.94 -12.51 -11.90
C VAL A 267 3.65 -12.04 -10.62
N ARG A 268 4.82 -12.60 -10.36
CA ARG A 268 5.74 -12.19 -9.28
C ARG A 268 7.11 -11.92 -9.89
N ASP A 269 7.15 -10.91 -10.74
CA ASP A 269 8.33 -10.56 -11.50
C ASP A 269 9.17 -9.52 -10.78
N LYS A 270 10.51 -9.69 -10.75
CA LYS A 270 11.44 -8.80 -10.05
C LYS A 270 11.58 -7.44 -10.73
N LEU A 271 11.50 -7.40 -12.06
CA LEU A 271 11.58 -6.15 -12.82
C LEU A 271 10.38 -5.26 -12.50
N LEU A 272 9.17 -5.82 -12.54
CA LEU A 272 7.94 -5.09 -12.26
C LEU A 272 7.89 -4.60 -10.81
N THR A 273 8.27 -5.47 -9.86
CA THR A 273 8.34 -5.10 -8.43
C THR A 273 9.40 -4.02 -8.19
N GLY A 274 10.56 -4.13 -8.85
CA GLY A 274 11.62 -3.13 -8.80
C GLY A 274 11.19 -1.79 -9.40
N ALA A 275 10.46 -1.80 -10.52
CA ALA A 275 9.91 -0.60 -11.14
C ALA A 275 8.88 0.10 -10.25
N LEU A 276 7.97 -0.67 -9.62
CA LEU A 276 7.02 -0.15 -8.65
C LEU A 276 7.74 0.51 -7.45
N ARG A 277 8.75 -0.15 -6.90
CA ARG A 277 9.55 0.40 -5.79
C ARG A 277 10.29 1.67 -6.20
N ALA A 278 10.92 1.69 -7.38
CA ALA A 278 11.63 2.87 -7.89
C ALA A 278 10.70 4.07 -8.14
N ALA A 279 9.43 3.83 -8.54
CA ALA A 279 8.46 4.89 -8.71
C ALA A 279 8.07 5.57 -7.39
N TYR A 280 8.09 4.83 -6.28
CA TYR A 280 7.74 5.31 -4.94
C TYR A 280 8.95 5.68 -4.08
N ALA A 281 10.17 5.58 -4.60
CA ALA A 281 11.40 5.82 -3.82
C ALA A 281 11.46 7.22 -3.19
N ASP A 282 10.94 8.24 -3.91
CA ASP A 282 10.89 9.63 -3.45
C ASP A 282 9.76 9.89 -2.41
N PHE A 283 8.93 8.89 -2.10
CA PHE A 283 7.68 9.06 -1.34
C PHE A 283 7.54 8.12 -0.15
N LEU A 284 8.29 7.03 -0.12
CA LEU A 284 8.15 6.00 0.91
C LEU A 284 9.49 5.66 1.52
N ALA A 285 9.52 5.55 2.84
CA ALA A 285 10.65 4.98 3.55
C ALA A 285 10.94 3.53 3.09
N ARG A 286 12.17 3.07 3.26
CA ARG A 286 12.65 1.77 2.76
C ARG A 286 11.87 0.56 3.29
N ASP A 287 11.32 0.67 4.49
CA ASP A 287 10.49 -0.34 5.19
C ASP A 287 9.00 -0.25 4.84
N ARG A 288 8.61 0.70 3.99
CA ARG A 288 7.22 0.90 3.57
C ARG A 288 6.99 0.48 2.13
N HIS A 289 5.82 -0.08 1.88
CA HIS A 289 5.44 -0.60 0.58
C HIS A 289 4.07 -0.05 0.16
N PRO A 290 3.92 0.43 -1.09
CA PRO A 290 2.62 0.88 -1.58
C PRO A 290 1.67 -0.30 -1.78
N LEU A 291 0.37 -0.06 -1.62
CA LEU A 291 -0.65 -0.97 -2.14
C LEU A 291 -0.80 -0.66 -3.63
N ALA A 292 -0.74 -1.68 -4.47
CA ALA A 292 -0.91 -1.50 -5.91
C ALA A 292 -1.48 -2.76 -6.56
N ALA A 293 -2.32 -2.55 -7.57
CA ALA A 293 -2.77 -3.58 -8.51
C ALA A 293 -2.60 -3.03 -9.93
N LEU A 294 -1.55 -3.47 -10.61
CA LEU A 294 -1.13 -2.97 -11.92
C LEU A 294 -1.24 -4.07 -12.97
N PHE A 295 -1.77 -3.71 -14.13
CA PHE A 295 -2.05 -4.58 -15.26
C PHE A 295 -1.27 -4.07 -16.46
N VAL A 296 -0.34 -4.90 -16.95
CA VAL A 296 0.43 -4.65 -18.16
C VAL A 296 -0.21 -5.45 -19.29
N GLU A 297 -0.63 -4.77 -20.33
CA GLU A 297 -1.11 -5.34 -21.59
C GLU A 297 -0.03 -5.16 -22.65
N ILE A 298 0.40 -6.26 -23.25
CA ILE A 298 1.50 -6.30 -24.23
C ILE A 298 1.20 -7.37 -25.27
N ASP A 299 1.70 -7.17 -26.50
CA ASP A 299 1.56 -8.18 -27.54
C ASP A 299 2.21 -9.50 -27.11
N PRO A 300 1.54 -10.65 -27.26
CA PRO A 300 2.13 -11.96 -26.98
C PRO A 300 3.48 -12.22 -27.69
N GLU A 301 3.74 -11.62 -28.86
CA GLU A 301 5.03 -11.75 -29.55
C GLU A 301 6.20 -11.07 -28.82
N ASP A 302 5.91 -10.10 -27.96
CA ASP A 302 6.91 -9.37 -27.17
C ASP A 302 7.05 -9.91 -25.72
N LEU A 303 6.38 -11.06 -25.44
CA LEU A 303 6.30 -11.64 -24.10
C LEU A 303 6.54 -13.16 -24.12
N ASP A 304 7.56 -13.63 -23.43
CA ASP A 304 7.71 -15.06 -23.13
C ASP A 304 7.13 -15.38 -21.75
N VAL A 305 6.05 -16.16 -21.72
CA VAL A 305 5.36 -16.64 -20.50
C VAL A 305 5.82 -18.04 -20.07
N ASN A 306 6.62 -18.72 -20.90
CA ASN A 306 7.07 -20.09 -20.65
C ASN A 306 8.43 -20.15 -19.94
N VAL A 307 8.67 -19.25 -19.00
CA VAL A 307 9.93 -19.12 -18.26
C VAL A 307 9.96 -20.03 -17.03
N HIS A 308 8.84 -20.15 -16.32
CA HIS A 308 8.72 -20.90 -15.07
C HIS A 308 7.53 -21.87 -15.11
N PRO A 309 7.64 -23.10 -14.54
CA PRO A 309 6.53 -24.07 -14.53
C PRO A 309 5.24 -23.50 -13.96
N ALA A 310 5.31 -22.73 -12.86
CA ALA A 310 4.17 -22.06 -12.24
C ALA A 310 3.73 -20.78 -12.97
N LYS A 311 4.37 -20.41 -14.07
CA LYS A 311 4.05 -19.23 -14.91
C LYS A 311 4.01 -17.91 -14.11
N THR A 312 4.76 -17.81 -13.02
CA THR A 312 4.79 -16.62 -12.14
C THR A 312 5.81 -15.57 -12.59
N GLU A 313 6.75 -15.95 -13.43
CA GLU A 313 7.75 -15.06 -14.02
C GLU A 313 7.53 -14.97 -15.51
N VAL A 314 7.82 -13.81 -16.07
CA VAL A 314 7.70 -13.53 -17.51
C VAL A 314 8.98 -12.88 -18.00
N ARG A 315 9.24 -12.98 -19.32
CA ARG A 315 10.38 -12.32 -19.93
C ARG A 315 9.88 -11.39 -21.04
N PHE A 316 10.13 -10.11 -20.89
CA PHE A 316 9.80 -9.09 -21.88
C PHE A 316 10.90 -9.01 -22.93
N ARG A 317 10.52 -8.77 -24.19
CA ARG A 317 11.47 -8.49 -25.26
C ARG A 317 12.25 -7.19 -25.02
N ASP A 318 11.55 -6.14 -24.56
CA ASP A 318 12.16 -4.89 -24.09
C ASP A 318 11.81 -4.61 -22.61
N PRO A 319 12.67 -5.07 -21.68
CA PRO A 319 12.47 -4.84 -20.25
C PRO A 319 12.55 -3.35 -19.85
N ASN A 320 13.34 -2.54 -20.60
CA ASN A 320 13.54 -1.13 -20.26
C ASN A 320 12.31 -0.29 -20.61
N LEU A 321 11.64 -0.61 -21.73
CA LEU A 321 10.37 0.02 -22.11
C LEU A 321 9.32 -0.18 -21.02
N VAL A 322 9.12 -1.44 -20.58
CA VAL A 322 8.13 -1.77 -19.55
C VAL A 322 8.47 -1.10 -18.21
N ARG A 323 9.74 -1.17 -17.79
CA ARG A 323 10.22 -0.50 -16.57
C ARG A 323 10.00 1.01 -16.65
N GLY A 324 10.39 1.65 -17.76
CA GLY A 324 10.25 3.09 -17.95
C GLY A 324 8.79 3.53 -17.96
N LEU A 325 7.88 2.76 -18.58
CA LEU A 325 6.45 3.01 -18.59
C LEU A 325 5.87 2.98 -17.16
N ILE A 326 6.20 1.95 -16.38
CA ILE A 326 5.69 1.81 -15.01
C ILE A 326 6.17 2.98 -14.13
N ILE A 327 7.47 3.29 -14.15
CA ILE A 327 8.04 4.37 -13.35
C ILE A 327 7.43 5.71 -13.76
N GLY A 328 7.37 6.00 -15.07
CA GLY A 328 6.83 7.25 -15.59
C GLY A 328 5.35 7.44 -15.28
N ALA A 329 4.53 6.42 -15.51
CA ALA A 329 3.09 6.45 -15.25
C ALA A 329 2.78 6.67 -13.76
N LEU A 330 3.46 5.94 -12.89
CA LEU A 330 3.28 6.07 -11.44
C LEU A 330 3.76 7.44 -10.92
N LYS A 331 4.95 7.90 -11.33
CA LYS A 331 5.44 9.24 -10.96
C LYS A 331 4.50 10.35 -11.45
N HIS A 332 3.95 10.23 -12.65
CA HIS A 332 2.96 11.17 -13.18
C HIS A 332 1.67 11.19 -12.35
N ALA A 333 1.12 10.01 -12.02
CA ALA A 333 -0.08 9.90 -11.21
C ALA A 333 0.13 10.44 -9.78
N LEU A 334 1.28 10.13 -9.16
CA LEU A 334 1.66 10.64 -7.85
C LEU A 334 1.83 12.16 -7.86
N ALA A 335 2.47 12.72 -8.89
CA ALA A 335 2.60 14.18 -9.05
C ALA A 335 1.24 14.86 -9.24
N SER A 336 0.35 14.26 -10.04
CA SER A 336 -1.02 14.78 -10.27
C SER A 336 -1.89 14.71 -9.01
N ALA A 337 -1.64 13.74 -8.13
CA ALA A 337 -2.32 13.66 -6.83
C ALA A 337 -1.91 14.78 -5.87
N GLY A 338 -0.75 15.39 -6.12
CA GLY A 338 -0.27 16.61 -5.48
C GLY A 338 -0.28 16.55 -3.95
N HIS A 339 -1.21 17.28 -3.35
CA HIS A 339 -1.31 17.45 -1.89
C HIS A 339 -2.32 16.50 -1.22
N ARG A 340 -2.77 15.42 -1.89
CA ARG A 340 -3.74 14.50 -1.28
C ARG A 340 -3.10 13.63 -0.19
N ALA A 341 -3.51 13.84 1.06
CA ALA A 341 -3.22 12.91 2.16
C ALA A 341 -4.28 11.80 2.21
N ALA A 342 -3.91 10.61 2.74
CA ALA A 342 -4.86 9.51 2.88
C ALA A 342 -6.00 9.86 3.84
N THR A 343 -7.24 9.61 3.43
CA THR A 343 -8.44 9.84 4.25
C THR A 343 -8.50 8.93 5.49
N THR A 344 -7.83 7.78 5.46
CA THR A 344 -7.72 6.86 6.59
C THR A 344 -7.07 7.48 7.83
N VAL A 345 -6.12 8.41 7.65
CA VAL A 345 -5.48 9.12 8.77
C VAL A 345 -6.50 10.02 9.45
N ALA A 346 -7.32 10.73 8.68
CA ALA A 346 -8.42 11.55 9.20
C ALA A 346 -9.46 10.71 9.95
N HIS A 347 -9.89 9.57 9.38
CA HIS A 347 -10.82 8.63 10.02
C HIS A 347 -10.26 8.02 11.30
N THR A 348 -8.98 7.66 11.33
CA THR A 348 -8.33 7.13 12.53
C THR A 348 -8.23 8.20 13.61
N ALA A 349 -7.87 9.43 13.26
CA ALA A 349 -7.86 10.56 14.20
C ALA A 349 -9.26 10.82 14.76
N LEU A 350 -10.29 10.85 13.90
CA LEU A 350 -11.68 11.02 14.31
C LEU A 350 -12.18 9.88 15.20
N SER A 351 -11.79 8.64 14.95
CA SER A 351 -12.17 7.50 15.81
C SER A 351 -11.53 7.58 17.19
N GLY A 352 -10.33 8.16 17.30
CA GLY A 352 -9.65 8.42 18.59
C GLY A 352 -10.35 9.49 19.43
N PHE A 353 -11.16 10.38 18.81
CA PHE A 353 -11.99 11.37 19.53
C PHE A 353 -13.37 10.83 19.95
N ARG A 354 -13.76 9.63 19.49
CA ARG A 354 -14.96 8.98 20.04
C ARG A 354 -14.61 8.47 21.43
N THR A 355 -15.03 9.21 22.45
CA THR A 355 -15.16 8.62 23.78
C THR A 355 -16.12 7.45 23.65
N ASP A 356 -15.68 6.25 24.01
CA ASP A 356 -16.59 5.14 24.27
C ASP A 356 -17.58 5.62 25.31
N VAL A 357 -18.72 6.10 24.86
CA VAL A 357 -19.89 6.27 25.71
C VAL A 357 -20.33 4.85 26.01
N GLN A 358 -19.74 4.24 27.02
CA GLN A 358 -20.39 3.09 27.63
C GLN A 358 -21.81 3.55 27.95
N PRO A 359 -22.84 2.91 27.41
CA PRO A 359 -24.19 3.24 27.82
C PRO A 359 -24.23 3.07 29.32
N LEU A 360 -24.54 4.13 30.03
CA LEU A 360 -24.91 4.09 31.44
C LEU A 360 -26.19 3.26 31.58
N LEU A 361 -26.09 1.97 31.33
CA LEU A 361 -27.09 0.97 31.66
C LEU A 361 -27.04 0.79 33.19
N GLY A 362 -27.87 1.53 33.91
CA GLY A 362 -28.04 1.24 35.30
C GLY A 362 -28.42 2.37 36.25
N LEU A 363 -29.06 3.43 35.78
CA LEU A 363 -29.66 4.42 36.71
C LEU A 363 -30.99 3.96 37.35
N ASN A 364 -31.28 2.66 37.39
CA ASN A 364 -32.40 2.09 38.15
C ASN A 364 -31.94 0.97 39.08
N ARG A 365 -30.86 1.19 39.85
CA ARG A 365 -30.62 0.42 41.07
C ARG A 365 -31.13 1.25 42.25
N PRO A 366 -31.99 0.70 43.08
CA PRO A 366 -32.39 1.37 44.32
C PRO A 366 -31.14 1.61 45.15
N TYR A 367 -30.99 2.83 45.63
CA TYR A 367 -29.92 3.25 46.54
C TYR A 367 -30.04 2.42 47.84
N ASN A 368 -29.13 1.47 48.02
CA ASN A 368 -28.94 0.82 49.32
C ASN A 368 -27.88 1.61 50.09
N PRO A 369 -28.21 2.21 51.22
CA PRO A 369 -27.22 2.93 52.03
C PRO A 369 -26.15 1.97 52.52
N VAL A 370 -24.89 2.27 52.17
CA VAL A 370 -23.72 1.50 52.62
C VAL A 370 -23.64 1.59 54.12
N SER A 371 -23.61 0.46 54.84
CA SER A 371 -23.54 0.42 56.28
C SER A 371 -22.22 1.01 56.80
N ALA A 372 -22.24 1.61 58.02
CA ALA A 372 -21.08 2.24 58.63
C ALA A 372 -19.85 1.31 58.77
N SER A 373 -20.06 0.00 58.76
CA SER A 373 -18.98 -1.01 58.77
C SER A 373 -18.21 -1.13 57.46
N GLN A 374 -18.82 -0.78 56.30
CA GLN A 374 -18.15 -0.80 54.98
C GLN A 374 -17.28 0.45 54.76
N ILE A 375 -17.62 1.56 55.40
CA ILE A 375 -16.82 2.80 55.33
C ILE A 375 -15.51 2.65 56.13
N ALA A 376 -15.51 1.87 57.22
CA ALA A 376 -14.33 1.62 58.02
C ALA A 376 -13.26 0.75 57.33
N ALA A 377 -13.67 -0.11 56.38
CA ALA A 377 -12.75 -1.00 55.63
C ALA A 377 -11.96 -0.29 54.52
N VAL A 378 -12.38 0.89 54.09
CA VAL A 378 -11.71 1.65 52.99
C VAL A 378 -10.70 2.67 53.52
N ARG A 379 -10.72 2.96 54.82
CA ARG A 379 -9.84 3.95 55.45
C ARG A 379 -8.33 3.61 55.49
N PRO A 380 -7.85 2.36 55.49
CA PRO A 380 -6.42 2.08 55.57
C PRO A 380 -5.65 2.29 54.25
N TYR A 381 -6.33 2.52 53.12
CA TYR A 381 -5.68 2.65 51.80
C TYR A 381 -5.48 4.10 51.31
N MET A 382 -5.89 5.09 52.11
CA MET A 382 -5.56 6.48 51.78
C MET A 382 -4.28 6.88 52.54
N ALA A 383 -3.16 6.95 51.79
CA ALA A 383 -1.93 7.53 52.34
C ALA A 383 -2.17 9.00 52.73
N PRO A 384 -1.57 9.48 53.84
CA PRO A 384 -1.74 10.86 54.27
C PRO A 384 -1.12 11.81 53.23
N TYR A 385 -1.90 12.78 52.78
CA TYR A 385 -1.49 13.86 51.90
C TYR A 385 -0.43 14.71 52.57
N MET A 386 0.78 14.75 52.04
CA MET A 386 1.84 15.66 52.47
C MET A 386 1.66 17.00 51.74
N PRO A 387 1.57 18.13 52.42
CA PRO A 387 1.47 19.44 51.78
C PRO A 387 2.82 19.82 51.14
N GLY A 388 2.89 19.78 49.85
CA GLY A 388 4.09 20.17 49.10
C GLY A 388 4.21 19.63 47.67
N GLU A 389 3.51 18.56 47.30
CA GLU A 389 3.51 18.04 45.95
C GLU A 389 2.17 18.28 45.25
N VAL A 390 2.17 19.14 44.24
CA VAL A 390 0.99 19.42 43.42
C VAL A 390 0.97 18.37 42.30
N PRO A 391 -0.03 17.46 42.25
CA PRO A 391 -0.14 16.57 41.13
C PRO A 391 -0.48 17.36 39.85
N PHE A 392 0.30 17.16 38.83
CA PHE A 392 0.09 17.73 37.50
C PHE A 392 -1.26 17.23 36.97
N SER A 393 -2.25 18.10 36.91
CA SER A 393 -3.53 17.85 36.27
C SER A 393 -3.49 18.52 34.88
N PRO A 394 -3.73 17.82 33.76
CA PRO A 394 -3.74 18.41 32.43
C PRO A 394 -5.11 19.07 32.14
N THR A 395 -5.50 20.06 32.97
CA THR A 395 -6.61 20.93 32.64
C THR A 395 -6.08 22.31 32.31
N ALA A 396 -6.40 22.78 31.11
CA ALA A 396 -6.08 24.12 30.66
C ALA A 396 -6.51 25.14 31.70
N ARG A 397 -5.56 25.82 32.31
CA ARG A 397 -5.80 26.95 33.19
C ARG A 397 -6.20 28.12 32.31
N VAL A 398 -7.48 28.45 32.29
CA VAL A 398 -7.93 29.77 31.87
C VAL A 398 -7.49 30.70 33.01
N GLU A 399 -6.46 31.50 32.79
CA GLU A 399 -6.13 32.59 33.70
C GLU A 399 -7.28 33.59 33.70
N ALA A 400 -7.96 33.66 34.82
CA ALA A 400 -8.94 34.70 35.07
C ALA A 400 -8.20 36.05 35.14
N ILE A 401 -8.58 36.97 34.26
CA ILE A 401 -8.16 38.35 34.30
C ILE A 401 -8.63 38.91 35.67
N PRO A 402 -7.75 39.45 36.53
CA PRO A 402 -8.20 40.06 37.76
C PRO A 402 -9.02 41.30 37.45
N ALA A 403 -10.28 41.28 37.85
CA ALA A 403 -11.14 42.46 37.88
C ALA A 403 -10.67 43.38 39.02
N HIS A 404 -9.78 44.29 38.74
CA HIS A 404 -9.59 45.49 39.52
C HIS A 404 -10.50 46.57 38.96
N PHE A 405 -11.71 46.65 39.48
CA PHE A 405 -12.56 47.80 39.45
C PHE A 405 -12.89 48.16 40.89
N ASP A 406 -12.05 48.98 41.53
CA ASP A 406 -12.40 49.85 42.63
C ASP A 406 -11.36 50.97 42.71
N ASP A 407 -11.85 52.18 42.58
CA ASP A 407 -11.34 53.51 42.83
C ASP A 407 -11.27 54.39 41.59
N TYR A 408 -12.43 54.91 41.21
CA TYR A 408 -12.58 56.27 40.72
C TYR A 408 -13.86 56.88 41.21
N GLN A 409 -13.83 57.47 42.41
CA GLN A 409 -14.75 58.54 42.78
C GLN A 409 -14.22 59.84 42.22
N GLY A 410 -15.04 60.53 41.44
CA GLY A 410 -14.72 61.90 41.12
C GLY A 410 -15.47 62.46 39.93
N VAL A 411 -16.48 63.25 40.25
CA VAL A 411 -17.04 64.41 39.51
C VAL A 411 -17.97 64.11 38.33
N ALA A 412 -19.27 64.16 38.68
CA ALA A 412 -20.35 64.38 37.71
C ALA A 412 -20.33 65.85 37.23
N GLU A 413 -20.04 66.06 35.95
CA GLU A 413 -20.48 67.26 35.26
C GLU A 413 -21.26 66.82 34.00
N SER A 414 -22.52 67.26 34.00
CA SER A 414 -23.45 67.07 32.93
C SER A 414 -23.07 67.82 31.66
N TYR A 415 -22.79 67.07 30.59
CA TYR A 415 -22.92 67.56 29.22
C TYR A 415 -23.65 66.46 28.43
N ALA A 416 -24.88 66.77 28.04
CA ALA A 416 -25.60 66.06 27.03
C ALA A 416 -25.10 66.54 25.66
N PRO A 417 -24.57 65.68 24.78
CA PRO A 417 -24.53 65.97 23.37
C PRO A 417 -25.68 65.25 22.67
N ASP A 418 -26.25 65.95 21.72
CA ASP A 418 -27.27 65.54 20.79
C ASP A 418 -27.02 64.12 20.25
N VAL A 419 -28.03 63.27 20.37
CA VAL A 419 -28.08 61.98 19.70
C VAL A 419 -28.31 62.26 18.20
N MET A 420 -27.26 62.36 17.44
CA MET A 420 -27.32 62.07 16.00
C MET A 420 -27.55 60.59 15.85
N GLU A 421 -28.72 60.20 15.37
CA GLU A 421 -29.00 58.85 14.86
C GLU A 421 -27.97 58.51 13.78
N ALA A 422 -26.99 57.64 14.12
CA ALA A 422 -26.15 57.00 13.13
C ALA A 422 -27.04 56.09 12.27
N PRO A 423 -26.87 56.08 10.93
CA PRO A 423 -27.61 55.17 10.07
C PRO A 423 -27.28 53.75 10.45
N LEU A 424 -28.29 52.88 10.64
CA LEU A 424 -28.18 51.45 10.74
C LEU A 424 -27.25 50.94 9.64
N ASP A 425 -26.08 50.49 10.00
CA ASP A 425 -25.08 49.90 9.14
C ASP A 425 -25.72 48.82 8.28
N ARG A 426 -25.72 49.03 6.99
CA ARG A 426 -25.92 47.98 6.01
C ARG A 426 -24.87 46.91 6.32
N PRO A 427 -25.22 45.61 6.33
CA PRO A 427 -24.22 44.58 6.46
C PRO A 427 -23.19 44.81 5.36
N VAL A 428 -21.97 45.13 5.77
CA VAL A 428 -20.82 45.21 4.87
C VAL A 428 -20.73 43.82 4.23
N PRO A 429 -20.73 43.71 2.90
CA PRO A 429 -20.51 42.41 2.26
C PRO A 429 -19.20 41.86 2.80
N TYR A 430 -19.25 40.71 3.46
CA TYR A 430 -18.08 39.99 3.92
C TYR A 430 -17.22 39.75 2.68
N ALA A 431 -16.13 40.49 2.53
CA ALA A 431 -15.19 40.24 1.46
C ALA A 431 -14.75 38.77 1.60
N PRO A 432 -14.78 37.98 0.52
CA PRO A 432 -14.36 36.61 0.60
C PRO A 432 -12.96 36.59 1.19
N THR A 433 -12.83 35.96 2.35
CA THR A 433 -11.55 35.80 3.05
C THR A 433 -10.60 35.13 2.09
N GLN A 434 -9.34 35.53 2.03
CA GLN A 434 -8.26 34.91 1.22
C GLN A 434 -8.20 33.40 1.35
N ALA A 435 -8.89 32.81 2.36
CA ALA A 435 -9.03 31.37 2.57
C ALA A 435 -9.64 30.60 1.39
N GLU A 436 -10.52 31.22 0.57
CA GLU A 436 -11.12 30.57 -0.60
C GLU A 436 -10.15 30.44 -1.79
N ALA A 437 -9.08 31.21 -1.80
CA ALA A 437 -8.08 31.22 -2.87
C ALA A 437 -6.96 30.20 -2.68
N PHE A 438 -6.84 29.58 -1.49
CA PHE A 438 -5.71 28.72 -1.13
C PHE A 438 -6.16 27.33 -0.66
N PRO A 439 -5.64 26.25 -1.25
CA PRO A 439 -6.04 24.87 -0.92
C PRO A 439 -5.85 24.49 0.56
N LEU A 440 -4.76 24.94 1.20
CA LEU A 440 -4.50 24.69 2.62
C LEU A 440 -5.13 25.75 3.54
N GLY A 441 -5.85 26.72 2.98
CA GLY A 441 -6.59 27.73 3.73
C GLY A 441 -5.72 28.79 4.40
N ALA A 442 -6.22 29.36 5.48
CA ALA A 442 -5.56 30.39 6.28
C ALA A 442 -5.24 29.89 7.69
N ALA A 443 -4.03 30.12 8.17
CA ALA A 443 -3.62 29.78 9.52
C ALA A 443 -4.46 30.52 10.58
N ARG A 444 -4.90 29.80 11.61
CA ARG A 444 -5.72 30.32 12.70
C ARG A 444 -5.04 30.22 14.07
N ALA A 445 -4.26 29.14 14.27
CA ALA A 445 -3.60 28.88 15.55
C ALA A 445 -2.38 27.98 15.36
N GLN A 446 -1.47 28.01 16.32
CA GLN A 446 -0.45 27.01 16.51
C GLN A 446 -0.70 26.28 17.84
N ILE A 447 -0.57 24.96 17.85
CA ILE A 447 -0.81 24.11 19.03
C ILE A 447 0.50 23.41 19.38
N HIS A 448 0.86 23.45 20.66
CA HIS A 448 2.09 22.85 21.21
C HIS A 448 3.36 23.24 20.45
N GLU A 449 3.37 24.43 19.84
CA GLU A 449 4.51 24.92 19.05
C GLU A 449 5.00 23.91 17.98
N THR A 450 4.12 22.99 17.58
CA THR A 450 4.39 21.88 16.65
C THR A 450 3.38 21.82 15.51
N TYR A 451 2.10 22.09 15.79
CA TYR A 451 1.03 21.92 14.82
C TYR A 451 0.39 23.27 14.46
N VAL A 452 0.32 23.56 13.16
CA VAL A 452 -0.40 24.71 12.61
C VAL A 452 -1.83 24.28 12.25
N ILE A 453 -2.82 25.01 12.76
CA ILE A 453 -4.23 24.83 12.43
C ILE A 453 -4.61 25.87 11.39
N ALA A 454 -5.11 25.43 10.25
CA ALA A 454 -5.59 26.27 9.17
C ALA A 454 -7.06 25.97 8.86
N GLN A 455 -7.80 27.01 8.52
CA GLN A 455 -9.21 26.93 8.11
C GLN A 455 -9.29 26.98 6.59
N THR A 456 -9.96 26.00 5.99
CA THR A 456 -10.32 25.98 4.56
C THR A 456 -11.80 26.38 4.39
N ALA A 457 -12.26 26.46 3.14
CA ALA A 457 -13.66 26.78 2.83
C ALA A 457 -14.64 25.72 3.40
N ASP A 458 -14.22 24.45 3.44
CA ASP A 458 -15.06 23.29 3.75
C ASP A 458 -14.56 22.45 4.94
N GLY A 459 -13.58 22.95 5.70
CA GLY A 459 -13.04 22.18 6.82
C GLY A 459 -11.87 22.82 7.57
N LEU A 460 -11.07 21.96 8.14
CA LEU A 460 -9.92 22.29 8.95
C LEU A 460 -8.72 21.46 8.47
N VAL A 461 -7.55 22.09 8.38
CA VAL A 461 -6.27 21.43 8.11
C VAL A 461 -5.37 21.55 9.33
N ILE A 462 -4.77 20.46 9.74
CA ILE A 462 -3.77 20.39 10.80
C ILE A 462 -2.44 20.04 10.15
N VAL A 463 -1.46 20.92 10.22
CA VAL A 463 -0.15 20.75 9.61
C VAL A 463 0.89 20.49 10.71
N ASP A 464 1.69 19.43 10.54
CA ASP A 464 2.91 19.23 11.32
C ASP A 464 4.00 20.15 10.74
N GLN A 465 4.34 21.23 11.46
CA GLN A 465 5.29 22.23 10.97
C GLN A 465 6.69 21.65 10.75
N HIS A 466 7.10 20.68 11.56
CA HIS A 466 8.41 20.05 11.44
C HIS A 466 8.48 19.19 10.18
N ALA A 467 7.53 18.27 10.02
CA ALA A 467 7.45 17.40 8.85
C ALA A 467 7.27 18.19 7.53
N ALA A 468 6.50 19.28 7.57
CA ALA A 468 6.32 20.17 6.43
C ALA A 468 7.64 20.87 6.05
N HIS A 469 8.36 21.44 7.02
CA HIS A 469 9.62 22.14 6.78
C HIS A 469 10.70 21.19 6.24
N GLU A 470 10.84 20.00 6.82
CA GLU A 470 11.73 18.94 6.34
C GLU A 470 11.51 18.67 4.85
N ARG A 471 10.26 18.48 4.46
CA ARG A 471 9.92 18.23 3.05
C ARG A 471 10.23 19.42 2.15
N LEU A 472 9.94 20.62 2.58
CA LEU A 472 10.23 21.83 1.81
C LEU A 472 11.73 21.99 1.53
N VAL A 473 12.58 21.80 2.53
CA VAL A 473 14.05 21.86 2.39
C VAL A 473 14.56 20.75 1.47
N TYR A 474 14.04 19.53 1.62
CA TYR A 474 14.38 18.41 0.74
C TYR A 474 14.08 18.72 -0.73
N GLU A 475 12.88 19.20 -1.05
CA GLU A 475 12.51 19.52 -2.44
C GLU A 475 13.30 20.70 -3.00
N GLN A 476 13.59 21.72 -2.20
CA GLN A 476 14.45 22.84 -2.59
C GLN A 476 15.86 22.37 -2.90
N MET A 477 16.44 21.49 -2.07
CA MET A 477 17.76 20.91 -2.28
C MET A 477 17.80 20.08 -3.57
N LYS A 478 16.76 19.26 -3.81
CA LYS A 478 16.63 18.44 -5.01
C LYS A 478 16.59 19.29 -6.28
N VAL A 479 15.85 20.38 -6.27
CA VAL A 479 15.79 21.34 -7.39
C VAL A 479 17.15 22.03 -7.59
N ALA A 480 17.79 22.48 -6.52
CA ALA A 480 19.10 23.12 -6.58
C ALA A 480 20.18 22.18 -7.16
N MET A 481 20.17 20.91 -6.74
CA MET A 481 21.08 19.88 -7.27
C MET A 481 20.81 19.56 -8.75
N ALA A 482 19.54 19.49 -9.16
CA ALA A 482 19.17 19.21 -10.54
C ALA A 482 19.57 20.34 -11.49
N THR A 483 19.52 21.59 -11.02
CA THR A 483 19.94 22.78 -11.77
C THR A 483 21.44 23.05 -11.71
N GLY A 484 22.18 22.30 -10.87
CA GLY A 484 23.63 22.53 -10.64
C GLY A 484 23.93 23.82 -9.91
N ASN A 485 23.00 24.41 -9.20
CA ASN A 485 23.08 25.71 -8.56
C ASN A 485 22.84 25.65 -7.05
N VAL A 486 23.52 24.72 -6.36
CA VAL A 486 23.48 24.67 -4.90
C VAL A 486 24.35 25.80 -4.36
N GLN A 487 23.72 26.81 -3.78
CA GLN A 487 24.43 27.92 -3.14
C GLN A 487 25.05 27.42 -1.84
N SER A 488 26.35 27.73 -1.65
CA SER A 488 27.08 27.46 -0.43
C SER A 488 27.33 28.75 0.36
N GLN A 489 27.44 28.63 1.67
CA GLN A 489 27.92 29.67 2.55
C GLN A 489 29.24 29.23 3.21
N SER A 490 30.22 30.11 3.21
CA SER A 490 31.49 29.86 3.91
C SER A 490 31.30 30.07 5.41
N LEU A 491 31.81 29.10 6.18
CA LEU A 491 31.80 29.17 7.63
C LEU A 491 32.77 30.24 8.12
N LEU A 492 32.34 31.05 9.07
CA LEU A 492 33.21 32.05 9.69
C LEU A 492 34.39 31.39 10.40
N ILE A 493 34.18 30.25 11.02
CA ILE A 493 35.18 29.38 11.61
C ILE A 493 35.00 28.00 10.98
N PRO A 494 35.97 27.51 10.17
CA PRO A 494 35.91 26.17 9.62
C PRO A 494 35.85 25.10 10.72
N GLU A 495 35.07 24.03 10.53
CA GLU A 495 34.90 22.96 11.50
C GLU A 495 35.77 21.76 11.16
N ILE A 496 36.47 21.23 12.17
CA ILE A 496 37.26 19.99 12.04
C ILE A 496 36.44 18.83 12.50
N VAL A 497 36.31 17.83 11.64
CA VAL A 497 35.57 16.58 11.95
C VAL A 497 36.55 15.42 11.95
N ASP A 498 36.64 14.73 13.09
CA ASP A 498 37.47 13.54 13.24
C ASP A 498 36.78 12.32 12.65
N LEU A 499 37.51 11.56 11.82
CA LEU A 499 37.07 10.40 11.06
C LEU A 499 38.15 9.32 11.07
N GLU A 500 37.81 8.09 10.68
CA GLU A 500 38.82 7.06 10.45
C GLU A 500 39.58 7.32 9.13
N ARG A 501 40.81 6.82 9.01
CA ARG A 501 41.67 7.02 7.84
C ARG A 501 41.02 6.60 6.52
N GLU A 502 40.28 5.47 6.55
CA GLU A 502 39.57 4.95 5.38
C GLU A 502 38.36 5.84 5.01
N GLU A 503 37.69 6.39 6.00
CA GLU A 503 36.59 7.34 5.85
C GLU A 503 37.03 8.64 5.21
N VAL A 504 38.14 9.22 5.69
CA VAL A 504 38.74 10.40 5.07
C VAL A 504 39.06 10.14 3.61
N SER A 505 39.69 8.99 3.29
CA SER A 505 40.01 8.62 1.91
C SER A 505 38.77 8.50 1.02
N ARG A 506 37.72 7.89 1.52
CA ARG A 506 36.43 7.74 0.78
C ARG A 506 35.74 9.08 0.54
N LEU A 507 35.66 9.92 1.57
CA LEU A 507 35.08 11.26 1.48
C LEU A 507 35.84 12.14 0.49
N MET A 508 37.19 12.13 0.57
CA MET A 508 38.06 12.92 -0.31
C MET A 508 38.03 12.44 -1.77
N ALA A 509 37.81 11.16 -2.02
CA ALA A 509 37.59 10.65 -3.38
C ALA A 509 36.32 11.22 -4.04
N ARG A 510 35.40 11.79 -3.26
CA ARG A 510 34.14 12.41 -3.72
C ARG A 510 34.13 13.94 -3.52
N ARG A 511 35.30 14.56 -3.28
CA ARG A 511 35.41 15.99 -2.99
C ARG A 511 34.73 16.89 -4.03
N GLU A 512 34.91 16.58 -5.31
CA GLU A 512 34.32 17.37 -6.39
C GLU A 512 32.80 17.29 -6.42
N ASP A 513 32.27 16.11 -6.18
CA ASP A 513 30.83 15.88 -6.09
C ASP A 513 30.22 16.63 -4.88
N LEU A 514 30.88 16.57 -3.74
CA LEU A 514 30.47 17.30 -2.53
C LEU A 514 30.50 18.81 -2.74
N LEU A 515 31.51 19.32 -3.44
CA LEU A 515 31.60 20.73 -3.77
C LEU A 515 30.48 21.22 -4.68
N ILE A 516 30.09 20.41 -5.68
CA ILE A 516 28.94 20.68 -6.55
C ILE A 516 27.62 20.71 -5.72
N MET A 517 27.55 19.92 -4.66
CA MET A 517 26.42 19.89 -3.73
C MET A 517 26.51 20.97 -2.63
N GLY A 518 27.49 21.90 -2.74
CA GLY A 518 27.64 23.03 -1.83
C GLY A 518 28.39 22.72 -0.54
N LEU A 519 29.00 21.54 -0.40
CA LEU A 519 29.77 21.13 0.76
C LEU A 519 31.29 21.20 0.45
N GLY A 520 31.98 22.20 0.96
CA GLY A 520 33.42 22.39 0.80
C GLY A 520 34.21 21.66 1.88
N VAL A 521 34.84 20.53 1.52
CA VAL A 521 35.62 19.69 2.44
C VAL A 521 37.08 19.60 2.01
N GLU A 522 38.00 19.71 2.95
CA GLU A 522 39.44 19.57 2.75
C GLU A 522 40.03 18.56 3.75
N ALA A 523 41.05 17.81 3.32
CA ALA A 523 41.78 16.93 4.24
C ALA A 523 42.57 17.74 5.26
N PHE A 524 42.41 17.48 6.55
CA PHE A 524 43.13 18.12 7.64
C PHE A 524 43.94 17.08 8.44
N GLY A 525 44.72 16.28 7.74
CA GLY A 525 45.49 15.20 8.33
C GLY A 525 44.99 13.82 7.90
N PRO A 526 45.55 12.73 8.48
CA PRO A 526 45.19 11.38 8.08
C PRO A 526 43.85 10.87 8.65
N THR A 527 43.34 11.54 9.70
CA THR A 527 42.17 11.12 10.48
C THR A 527 41.18 12.26 10.74
N SER A 528 41.24 13.34 9.96
CA SER A 528 40.29 14.44 10.10
C SER A 528 40.10 15.21 8.79
N VAL A 529 38.95 15.83 8.64
CA VAL A 529 38.59 16.71 7.54
C VAL A 529 38.21 18.09 8.06
N LEU A 530 38.47 19.11 7.27
CA LEU A 530 38.10 20.51 7.53
C LEU A 530 36.92 20.86 6.63
N VAL A 531 35.80 21.26 7.20
CA VAL A 531 34.63 21.76 6.48
C VAL A 531 34.69 23.30 6.43
N ARG A 532 34.71 23.87 5.23
CA ARG A 532 34.77 25.32 4.99
C ARG A 532 33.46 25.90 4.54
N ASP A 533 32.76 25.18 3.68
CA ASP A 533 31.51 25.62 3.07
C ASP A 533 30.42 24.61 3.30
N ILE A 534 29.20 25.08 3.56
CA ILE A 534 28.00 24.26 3.69
C ILE A 534 26.89 24.81 2.78
N PRO A 535 25.95 23.96 2.32
CA PRO A 535 24.81 24.45 1.57
C PRO A 535 24.01 25.48 2.37
N THR A 536 23.72 26.65 1.77
CA THR A 536 22.97 27.73 2.43
C THR A 536 21.60 27.30 2.96
N LEU A 537 21.00 26.32 2.30
CA LEU A 537 19.69 25.76 2.69
C LEU A 537 19.70 25.04 4.05
N LEU A 538 20.88 24.62 4.53
CA LEU A 538 21.02 23.96 5.83
C LEU A 538 20.95 24.92 7.01
N GLY A 539 21.24 26.18 6.77
CA GLY A 539 21.32 27.17 7.85
C GLY A 539 22.35 26.79 8.92
N ASP A 540 21.94 26.92 10.18
CA ASP A 540 22.74 26.52 11.35
C ASP A 540 22.54 25.04 11.64
N CYS A 541 23.46 24.17 11.20
CA CYS A 541 23.33 22.72 11.30
C CYS A 541 24.50 22.06 12.06
N ASP A 542 24.31 20.83 12.54
CA ASP A 542 25.38 19.98 13.09
C ASP A 542 26.25 19.44 11.95
N ILE A 543 27.33 20.15 11.67
CA ILE A 543 28.28 19.85 10.59
C ILE A 543 28.97 18.51 10.83
N GLY A 544 29.36 18.24 12.07
CA GLY A 544 30.01 16.99 12.43
C GLY A 544 29.09 15.79 12.22
N GLY A 545 27.81 15.92 12.58
CA GLY A 545 26.79 14.91 12.30
C GLY A 545 26.53 14.71 10.81
N LEU A 546 26.42 15.80 10.04
CA LEU A 546 26.23 15.76 8.58
C LEU A 546 27.36 14.99 7.88
N VAL A 547 28.63 15.27 8.23
CA VAL A 547 29.77 14.58 7.62
C VAL A 547 29.79 13.08 7.96
N ARG A 548 29.48 12.71 9.21
CA ARG A 548 29.42 11.29 9.62
C ARG A 548 28.31 10.54 8.90
N ASP A 549 27.11 11.12 8.83
CA ASP A 549 25.97 10.51 8.12
C ASP A 549 26.29 10.30 6.62
N LEU A 550 27.04 11.24 5.99
CA LEU A 550 27.52 11.10 4.62
C LEU A 550 28.56 9.99 4.46
N VAL A 551 29.48 9.86 5.39
CA VAL A 551 30.51 8.80 5.38
C VAL A 551 29.89 7.42 5.55
N ASP A 552 28.96 7.28 6.45
CA ASP A 552 28.21 6.05 6.67
C ASP A 552 27.47 5.62 5.38
N ASP A 553 26.82 6.56 4.71
CA ASP A 553 26.10 6.29 3.45
C ASP A 553 27.05 5.92 2.29
N LEU A 554 28.19 6.59 2.16
CA LEU A 554 29.23 6.26 1.18
C LEU A 554 29.81 4.84 1.41
N THR A 555 29.77 4.38 2.65
CA THR A 555 30.23 3.03 3.01
C THR A 555 29.25 1.95 2.55
N GLU A 556 27.95 2.22 2.62
CA GLU A 556 26.92 1.25 2.28
C GLU A 556 26.61 1.16 0.77
N HIS A 557 26.69 2.24 0.00
CA HIS A 557 26.08 2.33 -1.33
C HIS A 557 26.98 2.64 -2.53
N GLY A 558 28.16 3.16 -2.36
CA GLY A 558 29.21 3.31 -3.41
C GLY A 558 28.89 4.03 -4.73
N GLU A 559 27.65 4.32 -5.10
CA GLU A 559 27.22 4.85 -6.39
C GLU A 559 26.87 6.36 -6.37
N LEU A 560 27.28 7.10 -7.40
CA LEU A 560 27.16 8.57 -7.51
C LEU A 560 25.70 9.08 -7.54
N LEU A 561 24.78 8.29 -8.11
CA LEU A 561 23.36 8.69 -8.20
C LEU A 561 22.66 8.58 -6.84
N ALA A 562 23.03 7.56 -6.07
CA ALA A 562 22.57 7.39 -4.70
C ALA A 562 23.04 8.52 -3.78
N LEU A 563 24.28 9.02 -3.98
CA LEU A 563 24.84 10.12 -3.17
C LEU A 563 24.04 11.42 -3.28
N LYS A 564 23.61 11.81 -4.50
CA LYS A 564 22.81 13.03 -4.70
C LYS A 564 21.43 12.94 -4.04
N GLU A 565 20.77 11.80 -4.17
CA GLU A 565 19.47 11.56 -3.57
C GLU A 565 19.57 11.53 -2.03
N ARG A 566 20.61 10.86 -1.51
CA ARG A 566 20.88 10.80 -0.07
C ARG A 566 21.31 12.12 0.53
N MET A 567 22.12 12.91 -0.19
CA MET A 567 22.50 14.23 0.27
C MET A 567 21.26 15.12 0.49
N ALA A 568 20.27 15.05 -0.39
CA ALA A 568 19.03 15.78 -0.21
C ALA A 568 18.24 15.33 1.02
N GLU A 569 18.19 14.00 1.30
CA GLU A 569 17.57 13.45 2.51
C GLU A 569 18.31 13.90 3.77
N ILE A 570 19.63 13.70 3.82
CA ILE A 570 20.47 14.06 4.96
C ILE A 570 20.38 15.57 5.22
N CYS A 571 20.42 16.40 4.17
CA CYS A 571 20.24 17.83 4.30
C CYS A 571 18.84 18.21 4.82
N GLY A 572 17.78 17.52 4.37
CA GLY A 572 16.43 17.69 4.90
C GLY A 572 16.38 17.42 6.42
N ASP A 573 16.92 16.29 6.84
CA ASP A 573 16.96 15.88 8.25
C ASP A 573 17.77 16.85 9.13
N HIS A 574 18.93 17.31 8.64
CA HIS A 574 19.78 18.24 9.38
C HIS A 574 19.22 19.66 9.43
N ALA A 575 18.61 20.15 8.36
CA ALA A 575 17.94 21.45 8.36
C ALA A 575 16.83 21.53 9.40
N CYS A 576 16.11 20.41 9.62
CA CYS A 576 15.04 20.33 10.61
C CYS A 576 15.52 20.35 12.05
N ARG A 577 16.67 19.73 12.34
CA ARG A 577 17.19 19.67 13.72
C ARG A 577 17.55 21.06 14.27
N HIS A 578 17.79 22.06 13.40
CA HIS A 578 18.32 23.35 13.83
C HIS A 578 17.48 24.58 13.44
N SER A 579 16.74 24.60 12.33
CA SER A 579 16.05 25.81 11.83
C SER A 579 14.60 25.98 12.32
N VAL A 580 13.85 24.90 12.44
CA VAL A 580 12.47 24.91 13.00
C VAL A 580 12.39 23.82 14.06
N ARG A 581 13.02 24.07 15.20
CA ARG A 581 12.85 23.16 16.36
C ARG A 581 11.36 22.94 16.59
N SER A 582 10.93 21.70 16.72
CA SER A 582 9.69 21.40 17.42
C SER A 582 9.74 22.18 18.74
N GLY A 583 8.80 23.12 18.94
CA GLY A 583 8.86 24.04 20.07
C GLY A 583 9.19 25.49 19.71
N ARG A 584 9.28 25.88 18.41
CA ARG A 584 9.33 27.30 18.01
C ARG A 584 7.92 27.83 17.79
N ARG A 585 7.61 28.93 18.45
CA ARG A 585 6.38 29.69 18.20
C ARG A 585 6.49 30.47 16.90
N LEU A 586 5.57 30.23 15.98
CA LEU A 586 5.45 30.93 14.71
C LEU A 586 4.47 32.10 14.83
N THR A 587 4.77 33.19 14.14
CA THR A 587 3.82 34.29 13.92
C THR A 587 2.76 33.89 12.91
N ALA A 588 1.65 34.63 12.84
CA ALA A 588 0.59 34.38 11.87
C ALA A 588 1.09 34.45 10.41
N ASP A 589 2.02 35.37 10.14
CA ASP A 589 2.62 35.52 8.81
C ASP A 589 3.55 34.34 8.46
N GLU A 590 4.36 33.88 9.41
CA GLU A 590 5.22 32.70 9.22
C GLU A 590 4.38 31.42 8.99
N MET A 591 3.29 31.24 9.74
CA MET A 591 2.39 30.11 9.54
C MET A 591 1.75 30.13 8.14
N ASN A 592 1.26 31.31 7.71
CA ASN A 592 0.70 31.44 6.37
C ASN A 592 1.77 31.28 5.28
N ALA A 593 2.99 31.79 5.49
CA ALA A 593 4.12 31.59 4.57
C ALA A 593 4.45 30.10 4.42
N LEU A 594 4.45 29.33 5.50
CA LEU A 594 4.64 27.88 5.47
C LEU A 594 3.56 27.19 4.61
N LEU A 595 2.28 27.54 4.82
CA LEU A 595 1.17 27.00 4.02
C LEU A 595 1.34 27.31 2.52
N ARG A 596 1.69 28.56 2.15
CA ARG A 596 1.94 28.96 0.75
C ARG A 596 3.12 28.22 0.14
N GLN A 597 4.20 28.05 0.89
CA GLN A 597 5.33 27.24 0.44
C GLN A 597 4.95 25.80 0.21
N MET A 598 4.16 25.20 1.10
CA MET A 598 3.64 23.84 0.91
C MET A 598 2.79 23.72 -0.36
N GLU A 599 1.92 24.68 -0.64
CA GLU A 599 1.08 24.71 -1.84
C GLU A 599 1.90 24.85 -3.13
N ALA A 600 2.99 25.59 -3.08
CA ALA A 600 3.88 25.79 -4.22
C ALA A 600 4.86 24.64 -4.44
N THR A 601 5.10 23.82 -3.41
CA THR A 601 6.11 22.75 -3.45
C THR A 601 5.46 21.41 -3.79
N PRO A 602 5.90 20.72 -4.86
CA PRO A 602 5.44 19.38 -5.17
C PRO A 602 5.63 18.43 -3.97
N HIS A 603 4.69 17.51 -3.79
CA HIS A 603 4.77 16.44 -2.79
C HIS A 603 4.83 16.91 -1.32
N SER A 604 4.51 18.16 -1.03
CA SER A 604 4.52 18.71 0.34
C SER A 604 3.51 18.05 1.29
N GLY A 605 2.56 17.27 0.78
CA GLY A 605 1.57 16.55 1.60
C GLY A 605 2.12 15.39 2.42
N GLN A 606 3.40 15.04 2.29
CA GLN A 606 4.06 13.98 3.03
C GLN A 606 5.53 14.30 3.31
N CYS A 607 6.05 13.83 4.44
CA CYS A 607 7.47 13.96 4.78
C CYS A 607 8.32 12.91 4.02
N ASN A 608 9.65 12.99 4.14
CA ASN A 608 10.60 12.06 3.51
C ASN A 608 10.41 10.61 3.97
N HIS A 609 9.81 10.40 5.13
CA HIS A 609 9.51 9.09 5.72
C HIS A 609 8.12 8.54 5.34
N GLY A 610 7.39 9.21 4.43
CA GLY A 610 6.05 8.80 3.97
C GLY A 610 4.92 9.06 4.96
N ARG A 611 5.15 9.86 6.02
CA ARG A 611 4.10 10.31 6.94
C ARG A 611 3.41 11.54 6.37
N PRO A 612 2.09 11.70 6.59
CA PRO A 612 1.41 12.91 6.16
C PRO A 612 1.99 14.12 6.90
N THR A 613 2.27 15.20 6.18
CA THR A 613 2.67 16.50 6.75
C THR A 613 1.47 17.29 7.22
N TYR A 614 0.28 16.97 6.74
CA TYR A 614 -0.98 17.53 7.21
C TYR A 614 -2.12 16.53 7.14
N VAL A 615 -3.16 16.79 7.92
CA VAL A 615 -4.42 16.04 7.95
C VAL A 615 -5.56 17.03 7.71
N GLU A 616 -6.47 16.69 6.80
CA GLU A 616 -7.67 17.47 6.51
C GLU A 616 -8.89 16.85 7.20
N LEU A 617 -9.65 17.66 7.91
CA LEU A 617 -10.90 17.30 8.56
C LEU A 617 -12.03 18.09 7.90
N LYS A 618 -12.87 17.43 7.12
CA LYS A 618 -14.03 18.08 6.48
C LYS A 618 -15.07 18.50 7.53
N LEU A 619 -15.72 19.63 7.32
CA LEU A 619 -16.74 20.15 8.23
C LEU A 619 -17.82 19.10 8.54
N LYS A 620 -18.26 18.35 7.54
CA LYS A 620 -19.22 17.24 7.69
C LYS A 620 -18.76 16.17 8.71
N ASP A 621 -17.46 15.87 8.74
CA ASP A 621 -16.93 14.85 9.65
C ASP A 621 -16.77 15.42 11.05
N ILE A 622 -16.41 16.70 11.16
CA ILE A 622 -16.42 17.43 12.44
C ILE A 622 -17.82 17.49 13.00
N GLU A 623 -18.83 17.85 12.21
CA GLU A 623 -20.24 17.91 12.63
C GLU A 623 -20.77 16.56 13.13
N LYS A 624 -20.37 15.46 12.52
CA LYS A 624 -20.71 14.10 12.98
C LYS A 624 -20.19 13.80 14.39
N LEU A 625 -19.02 14.35 14.79
CA LEU A 625 -18.50 14.18 16.15
C LEU A 625 -19.41 14.80 17.20
N PHE A 626 -20.13 15.87 16.83
CA PHE A 626 -21.06 16.56 17.71
C PHE A 626 -22.51 16.09 17.53
N GLY A 627 -22.73 14.98 16.80
CA GLY A 627 -24.06 14.44 16.55
C GLY A 627 -24.93 15.34 15.63
N ARG A 628 -24.32 16.28 14.92
CA ARG A 628 -24.96 17.07 13.88
C ARG A 628 -24.90 16.29 12.57
N ARG A 629 -25.98 16.29 11.79
CA ARG A 629 -26.13 15.46 10.57
C ARG A 629 -25.08 15.75 9.51
#